data_d78222d6be1c1a757cfdd421c10891c3
#
_entry.id   d78222d6be1c1a757cfdd421c10891c3
#
_cell.length_a   1.000
_cell.length_b   1.000
_cell.length_c   1.000
_cell.angle_alpha   90.00
_cell.angle_beta   90.00
_cell.angle_gamma   90.00
#
_symmetry.space_group_name_H-M   'P 1'
#
loop_
_entity.id
_entity.type
_entity.pdbx_description
1 polymer ?
#
loop_
_entity_poly.entity_id
_entity_poly.type
_entity_poly.pdbx_seq_one_letter_code
_entity_poly.pdbx_strand_id
1 'polypeptide(L)'
;MGVARQFGPDGPTVFRVGTAVVVGVVAAVVIGVTAGVKYAPPAGWLVTAIIYLAWTWALIRHMTAAQTREHACRRHEEDATRGWSHAIMLLASIASLAGVGYLLLAETSKSGDVVAAAVGALSVVASWFAAHTVFMLRYARLFYSGAEDGIDFNQGHDPKSQPTYRDFAYLAFTIGMTYQVSDTNIKARNIRATALGHAMLSFFLGAIILAVTINLVVGLANYNT
;
A
#
# COMPACT_ATOMS: atom_id res chain seq x y z
N MET A 1 -8.32 2.16 31.33
CA MET A 1 -7.83 3.23 30.40
C MET A 1 -6.94 2.70 29.24
N GLY A 2 -6.64 1.40 29.15
CA GLY A 2 -5.68 0.82 28.19
C GLY A 2 -6.24 0.46 26.80
N VAL A 3 -7.47 -0.08 26.72
CA VAL A 3 -7.99 -0.67 25.46
C VAL A 3 -8.37 0.40 24.42
N ALA A 4 -8.99 1.51 24.84
CA ALA A 4 -9.38 2.59 23.91
C ALA A 4 -8.18 3.26 23.20
N ARG A 5 -6.98 3.28 23.82
CA ARG A 5 -5.76 3.79 23.21
C ARG A 5 -5.18 2.88 22.14
N GLN A 6 -5.42 1.58 22.19
CA GLN A 6 -4.92 0.62 21.18
C GLN A 6 -5.68 0.70 19.86
N PHE A 7 -6.95 1.05 19.90
CA PHE A 7 -7.82 1.17 18.72
C PHE A 7 -7.91 2.59 18.15
N GLY A 8 -7.40 3.60 18.89
CA GLY A 8 -7.42 5.00 18.49
C GLY A 8 -6.27 5.40 17.55
N PRO A 9 -6.23 6.69 17.17
CA PRO A 9 -5.16 7.26 16.36
C PRO A 9 -3.77 7.10 16.97
N ASP A 10 -3.71 6.89 18.28
CA ASP A 10 -2.47 6.72 19.06
C ASP A 10 -2.03 5.25 19.18
N GLY A 11 -2.76 4.31 18.58
CA GLY A 11 -2.44 2.89 18.64
C GLY A 11 -1.21 2.51 17.79
N PRO A 12 -0.38 1.55 18.26
CA PRO A 12 0.83 1.14 17.54
C PRO A 12 0.48 0.53 16.17
N THR A 13 1.31 0.84 15.18
CA THR A 13 1.16 0.31 13.80
C THR A 13 1.09 -1.21 13.76
N VAL A 14 1.89 -1.86 14.61
CA VAL A 14 1.95 -3.32 14.73
C VAL A 14 0.59 -3.92 15.09
N PHE A 15 -0.18 -3.24 15.95
CA PHE A 15 -1.52 -3.72 16.32
C PHE A 15 -2.48 -3.67 15.11
N ARG A 16 -2.48 -2.61 14.33
CA ARG A 16 -3.34 -2.46 13.14
C ARG A 16 -2.99 -3.45 12.04
N VAL A 17 -1.71 -3.59 11.76
CA VAL A 17 -1.20 -4.58 10.79
C VAL A 17 -1.50 -5.99 11.29
N GLY A 18 -1.22 -6.27 12.56
CA GLY A 18 -1.51 -7.57 13.17
C GLY A 18 -2.99 -7.95 13.10
N THR A 19 -3.88 -7.01 13.44
CA THR A 19 -5.34 -7.24 13.34
C THR A 19 -5.77 -7.50 11.90
N ALA A 20 -5.30 -6.69 10.94
CA ALA A 20 -5.60 -6.88 9.53
C ALA A 20 -5.14 -8.26 9.03
N VAL A 21 -3.93 -8.68 9.40
CA VAL A 21 -3.38 -9.99 9.04
C VAL A 21 -4.20 -11.14 9.66
N VAL A 22 -4.53 -11.05 10.96
CA VAL A 22 -5.34 -12.09 11.62
C VAL A 22 -6.70 -12.26 10.94
N VAL A 23 -7.40 -11.14 10.67
CA VAL A 23 -8.71 -11.20 9.99
C VAL A 23 -8.56 -11.74 8.55
N GLY A 24 -7.50 -11.35 7.84
CA GLY A 24 -7.21 -11.87 6.50
C GLY A 24 -6.91 -13.38 6.50
N VAL A 25 -6.17 -13.87 7.49
CA VAL A 25 -5.90 -15.33 7.64
C VAL A 25 -7.19 -16.08 7.95
N VAL A 26 -8.04 -15.57 8.83
CA VAL A 26 -9.36 -16.18 9.11
C VAL A 26 -10.20 -16.21 7.84
N ALA A 27 -10.25 -15.11 7.06
CA ALA A 27 -10.95 -15.08 5.79
C ALA A 27 -10.39 -16.10 4.79
N ALA A 28 -9.05 -16.22 4.69
CA ALA A 28 -8.39 -17.21 3.84
C ALA A 28 -8.80 -18.65 4.22
N VAL A 29 -8.81 -18.98 5.51
CA VAL A 29 -9.21 -20.31 6.00
C VAL A 29 -10.67 -20.59 5.66
N VAL A 30 -11.58 -19.67 5.95
CA VAL A 30 -13.01 -19.82 5.66
C VAL A 30 -13.24 -20.03 4.16
N ILE A 31 -12.64 -19.19 3.30
CA ILE A 31 -12.78 -19.29 1.85
C ILE A 31 -12.13 -20.57 1.33
N GLY A 32 -10.99 -20.96 1.87
CA GLY A 32 -10.31 -22.22 1.51
C GLY A 32 -11.16 -23.45 1.76
N VAL A 33 -11.90 -23.48 2.88
CA VAL A 33 -12.78 -24.59 3.25
C VAL A 33 -14.09 -24.56 2.46
N THR A 34 -14.66 -23.38 2.20
CA THR A 34 -16.00 -23.26 1.60
C THR A 34 -15.99 -23.18 0.08
N ALA A 35 -15.02 -22.49 -0.51
CA ALA A 35 -14.94 -22.23 -1.95
C ALA A 35 -13.75 -22.88 -2.64
N GLY A 36 -12.78 -23.37 -1.87
CA GLY A 36 -11.61 -24.08 -2.38
C GLY A 36 -10.29 -23.34 -2.10
N VAL A 37 -9.24 -24.12 -1.87
CA VAL A 37 -7.92 -23.64 -1.42
C VAL A 37 -7.29 -22.64 -2.40
N LYS A 38 -7.58 -22.75 -3.70
CA LYS A 38 -7.05 -21.85 -4.73
C LYS A 38 -7.45 -20.38 -4.52
N TYR A 39 -8.62 -20.11 -3.93
CA TYR A 39 -9.10 -18.75 -3.67
C TYR A 39 -8.60 -18.17 -2.33
N ALA A 40 -8.15 -19.03 -1.42
CA ALA A 40 -7.79 -18.64 -0.07
C ALA A 40 -6.67 -17.57 -0.02
N PRO A 41 -5.52 -17.71 -0.69
CA PRO A 41 -4.44 -16.73 -0.61
C PRO A 41 -4.83 -15.34 -1.15
N PRO A 42 -5.39 -15.20 -2.37
CA PRO A 42 -5.73 -13.87 -2.89
C PRO A 42 -6.87 -13.20 -2.12
N ALA A 43 -7.88 -13.95 -1.68
CA ALA A 43 -8.98 -13.40 -0.90
C ALA A 43 -8.55 -12.98 0.51
N GLY A 44 -7.75 -13.79 1.19
CA GLY A 44 -7.19 -13.45 2.50
C GLY A 44 -6.30 -12.21 2.44
N TRP A 45 -5.47 -12.11 1.40
CA TRP A 45 -4.68 -10.91 1.16
C TRP A 45 -5.56 -9.68 0.88
N LEU A 46 -6.57 -9.81 0.02
CA LEU A 46 -7.49 -8.73 -0.31
C LEU A 46 -8.16 -8.16 0.96
N VAL A 47 -8.66 -9.04 1.84
CA VAL A 47 -9.26 -8.65 3.13
C VAL A 47 -8.24 -7.92 4.00
N THR A 48 -7.01 -8.45 4.12
CA THR A 48 -5.91 -7.81 4.86
C THR A 48 -5.64 -6.40 4.33
N ALA A 49 -5.48 -6.26 3.01
CA ALA A 49 -5.16 -5.00 2.38
C ALA A 49 -6.30 -3.98 2.53
N ILE A 50 -7.56 -4.39 2.35
CA ILE A 50 -8.72 -3.51 2.53
C ILE A 50 -8.79 -2.99 3.96
N ILE A 51 -8.65 -3.85 4.97
CA ILE A 51 -8.70 -3.44 6.39
C ILE A 51 -7.56 -2.47 6.69
N TYR A 52 -6.33 -2.80 6.26
CA TYR A 52 -5.17 -1.93 6.46
C TYR A 52 -5.37 -0.56 5.81
N LEU A 53 -5.80 -0.52 4.55
CA LEU A 53 -6.03 0.71 3.81
C LEU A 53 -7.16 1.53 4.43
N ALA A 54 -8.31 0.94 4.65
CA ALA A 54 -9.47 1.62 5.21
C ALA A 54 -9.14 2.24 6.58
N TRP A 55 -8.48 1.49 7.46
CA TRP A 55 -8.09 1.99 8.76
C TRP A 55 -7.03 3.11 8.67
N THR A 56 -6.00 2.91 7.85
CA THR A 56 -4.95 3.93 7.67
C THR A 56 -5.54 5.23 7.13
N TRP A 57 -6.32 5.16 6.03
CA TRP A 57 -6.90 6.34 5.41
C TRP A 57 -7.98 7.02 6.27
N ALA A 58 -8.81 6.26 6.99
CA ALA A 58 -9.77 6.81 7.93
C ALA A 58 -9.08 7.66 9.00
N LEU A 59 -7.89 7.23 9.43
CA LEU A 59 -7.11 7.93 10.43
C LEU A 59 -6.45 9.22 9.90
N ILE A 60 -5.77 9.13 8.74
CA ILE A 60 -4.87 10.22 8.28
C ILE A 60 -5.57 11.28 7.42
N ARG A 61 -6.71 10.97 6.80
CA ARG A 61 -7.37 11.85 5.80
C ARG A 61 -7.78 13.22 6.31
N HIS A 62 -7.98 13.37 7.63
CA HIS A 62 -8.42 14.60 8.28
C HIS A 62 -7.34 15.23 9.17
N MET A 63 -6.13 14.67 9.21
CA MET A 63 -5.05 15.21 10.00
C MET A 63 -4.59 16.56 9.45
N THR A 64 -4.51 17.54 10.33
CA THR A 64 -3.86 18.84 10.05
C THR A 64 -2.34 18.65 9.93
N ALA A 65 -1.63 19.66 9.44
CA ALA A 65 -0.17 19.63 9.34
C ALA A 65 0.51 19.33 10.69
N ALA A 66 0.05 19.96 11.78
CA ALA A 66 0.57 19.70 13.13
C ALA A 66 0.35 18.25 13.58
N GLN A 67 -0.85 17.71 13.35
CA GLN A 67 -1.16 16.31 13.64
C GLN A 67 -0.38 15.34 12.76
N THR A 68 -0.17 15.68 11.49
CA THR A 68 0.66 14.90 10.56
C THR A 68 2.10 14.82 11.06
N ARG A 69 2.68 15.96 11.48
CA ARG A 69 4.02 16.02 12.06
C ARG A 69 4.13 15.13 13.30
N GLU A 70 3.25 15.33 14.26
CA GLU A 70 3.27 14.56 15.52
C GLU A 70 3.13 13.06 15.26
N HIS A 71 2.21 12.66 14.39
CA HIS A 71 2.02 11.25 14.03
C HIS A 71 3.23 10.66 13.27
N ALA A 72 3.85 11.42 12.36
CA ALA A 72 5.03 10.98 11.61
C ALA A 72 6.26 10.84 12.50
N CYS A 73 6.48 11.78 13.46
CA CYS A 73 7.59 11.71 14.41
C CYS A 73 7.44 10.54 15.39
N ARG A 74 6.26 10.33 15.97
CA ARG A 74 6.00 9.16 16.84
C ARG A 74 6.28 7.84 16.14
N ARG A 75 5.89 7.71 14.87
CA ARG A 75 6.19 6.53 14.06
C ARG A 75 7.67 6.33 13.78
N HIS A 76 8.45 7.39 13.71
CA HIS A 76 9.89 7.28 13.55
C HIS A 76 10.54 6.62 14.76
N GLU A 77 10.13 6.97 15.96
CA GLU A 77 10.60 6.35 17.20
C GLU A 77 10.18 4.89 17.34
N GLU A 78 8.93 4.55 16.97
CA GLU A 78 8.43 3.16 16.97
C GLU A 78 9.16 2.29 15.95
N ASP A 79 9.46 2.80 14.74
CA ASP A 79 10.12 2.05 13.68
C ASP A 79 11.63 1.91 13.88
N ALA A 80 12.29 2.84 14.58
CA ALA A 80 13.68 2.67 14.99
C ALA A 80 13.86 1.42 15.88
N THR A 81 12.80 1.06 16.63
CA THR A 81 12.76 -0.12 17.49
C THR A 81 12.18 -1.37 16.81
N ARG A 82 11.37 -1.24 15.76
CA ARG A 82 10.59 -2.34 15.14
C ARG A 82 10.41 -2.21 13.62
N GLY A 83 11.42 -1.76 12.87
CA GLY A 83 11.39 -1.39 11.44
C GLY A 83 10.86 -2.41 10.41
N TRP A 84 10.31 -3.54 10.83
CA TRP A 84 9.88 -4.65 9.98
C TRP A 84 8.46 -4.51 9.43
N SER A 85 7.56 -3.71 10.05
CA SER A 85 6.14 -3.70 9.69
C SER A 85 5.88 -3.18 8.27
N HIS A 86 6.62 -2.17 7.83
CA HIS A 86 6.50 -1.62 6.48
C HIS A 86 7.17 -2.52 5.43
N ALA A 87 8.30 -3.13 5.78
CA ALA A 87 8.95 -4.11 4.92
C ALA A 87 8.05 -5.35 4.72
N ILE A 88 7.41 -5.83 5.78
CA ILE A 88 6.44 -6.94 5.70
C ILE A 88 5.28 -6.59 4.77
N MET A 89 4.69 -5.39 4.88
CA MET A 89 3.59 -4.98 4.00
C MET A 89 4.02 -4.88 2.54
N LEU A 90 5.21 -4.35 2.25
CA LEU A 90 5.75 -4.30 0.90
C LEU A 90 6.03 -5.70 0.34
N LEU A 91 6.69 -6.55 1.11
CA LEU A 91 6.97 -7.93 0.71
C LEU A 91 5.69 -8.73 0.50
N ALA A 92 4.70 -8.57 1.38
CA ALA A 92 3.41 -9.21 1.24
C ALA A 92 2.64 -8.71 -0.01
N SER A 93 2.73 -7.40 -0.32
CA SER A 93 2.16 -6.84 -1.55
C SER A 93 2.80 -7.45 -2.80
N ILE A 94 4.12 -7.58 -2.83
CA ILE A 94 4.87 -8.18 -3.94
C ILE A 94 4.56 -9.68 -4.05
N ALA A 95 4.55 -10.41 -2.94
CA ALA A 95 4.25 -11.84 -2.90
C ALA A 95 2.81 -12.13 -3.37
N SER A 96 1.85 -11.26 -2.99
CA SER A 96 0.47 -11.36 -3.47
C SER A 96 0.36 -11.20 -4.98
N LEU A 97 1.09 -10.23 -5.55
CA LEU A 97 1.13 -10.02 -7.00
C LEU A 97 1.71 -11.23 -7.74
N ALA A 98 2.77 -11.82 -7.21
CA ALA A 98 3.35 -13.06 -7.77
C ALA A 98 2.36 -14.23 -7.68
N GLY A 99 1.64 -14.35 -6.55
CA GLY A 99 0.62 -15.39 -6.37
C GLY A 99 -0.58 -15.24 -7.32
N VAL A 100 -1.06 -14.02 -7.51
CA VAL A 100 -2.13 -13.74 -8.50
C VAL A 100 -1.64 -14.01 -9.91
N GLY A 101 -0.42 -13.56 -10.26
CA GLY A 101 0.17 -13.84 -11.57
C GLY A 101 0.29 -15.34 -11.85
N TYR A 102 0.73 -16.12 -10.87
CA TYR A 102 0.80 -17.58 -10.99
C TYR A 102 -0.58 -18.20 -11.22
N LEU A 103 -1.61 -17.79 -10.45
CA LEU A 103 -2.97 -18.31 -10.63
C LEU A 103 -3.52 -18.01 -12.02
N LEU A 104 -3.33 -16.78 -12.51
CA LEU A 104 -3.80 -16.38 -13.83
C LEU A 104 -3.08 -17.12 -14.97
N LEU A 105 -1.79 -17.42 -14.80
CA LEU A 105 -1.03 -18.21 -15.77
C LEU A 105 -1.39 -19.70 -15.74
N ALA A 106 -1.73 -20.24 -14.56
CA ALA A 106 -2.06 -21.65 -14.39
C ALA A 106 -3.50 -22.00 -14.88
N GLU A 107 -4.43 -21.04 -14.82
CA GLU A 107 -5.85 -21.27 -15.18
C GLU A 107 -6.21 -21.01 -16.65
N THR A 108 -5.26 -20.67 -17.51
CA THR A 108 -5.53 -20.50 -18.97
C THR A 108 -6.09 -21.73 -19.67
N SER A 109 -6.32 -22.81 -18.93
CA SER A 109 -6.65 -24.10 -19.52
C SER A 109 -8.12 -24.50 -19.51
N LYS A 110 -8.97 -24.10 -18.60
CA LYS A 110 -10.40 -24.55 -18.61
C LYS A 110 -11.28 -23.74 -17.67
N SER A 111 -12.22 -23.05 -18.21
CA SER A 111 -13.38 -22.33 -17.63
C SER A 111 -13.09 -21.00 -16.94
N GLY A 112 -13.58 -19.93 -17.56
CA GLY A 112 -13.54 -18.57 -17.06
C GLY A 112 -14.29 -18.39 -15.73
N ASP A 113 -13.59 -18.68 -14.65
CA ASP A 113 -14.09 -18.36 -13.31
C ASP A 113 -13.96 -16.84 -13.10
N VAL A 114 -15.02 -16.13 -13.50
CA VAL A 114 -15.14 -14.66 -13.40
C VAL A 114 -14.89 -14.18 -11.95
N VAL A 115 -15.29 -14.98 -10.96
CA VAL A 115 -15.08 -14.65 -9.55
C VAL A 115 -13.60 -14.69 -9.19
N ALA A 116 -12.88 -15.73 -9.61
CA ALA A 116 -11.43 -15.84 -9.39
C ALA A 116 -10.68 -14.68 -10.06
N ALA A 117 -11.05 -14.35 -11.28
CA ALA A 117 -10.48 -13.24 -12.03
C ALA A 117 -10.73 -11.89 -11.33
N ALA A 118 -11.96 -11.66 -10.86
CA ALA A 118 -12.31 -10.44 -10.12
C ALA A 118 -11.55 -10.32 -8.79
N VAL A 119 -11.48 -11.38 -7.99
CA VAL A 119 -10.72 -11.41 -6.73
C VAL A 119 -9.23 -11.17 -7.00
N GLY A 120 -8.67 -11.79 -8.04
CA GLY A 120 -7.30 -11.56 -8.46
C GLY A 120 -7.03 -10.10 -8.84
N ALA A 121 -7.86 -9.52 -9.70
CA ALA A 121 -7.74 -8.13 -10.13
C ALA A 121 -7.85 -7.15 -8.94
N LEU A 122 -8.84 -7.35 -8.06
CA LEU A 122 -9.01 -6.53 -6.87
C LEU A 122 -7.82 -6.66 -5.90
N SER A 123 -7.23 -7.85 -5.78
CA SER A 123 -6.03 -8.08 -4.96
C SER A 123 -4.83 -7.30 -5.51
N VAL A 124 -4.66 -7.25 -6.83
CA VAL A 124 -3.61 -6.46 -7.50
C VAL A 124 -3.81 -4.98 -7.24
N VAL A 125 -5.02 -4.46 -7.42
CA VAL A 125 -5.36 -3.06 -7.15
C VAL A 125 -5.10 -2.71 -5.68
N ALA A 126 -5.54 -3.56 -4.75
CA ALA A 126 -5.31 -3.36 -3.32
C ALA A 126 -3.82 -3.37 -2.95
N SER A 127 -3.02 -4.24 -3.58
CA SER A 127 -1.56 -4.29 -3.40
C SER A 127 -0.89 -3.01 -3.88
N TRP A 128 -1.32 -2.47 -5.02
CA TRP A 128 -0.84 -1.21 -5.56
C TRP A 128 -1.13 -0.05 -4.59
N PHE A 129 -2.38 0.08 -4.13
CA PHE A 129 -2.75 1.10 -3.14
C PHE A 129 -1.97 0.93 -1.83
N ALA A 130 -1.78 -0.29 -1.34
CA ALA A 130 -1.04 -0.57 -0.11
C ALA A 130 0.43 -0.15 -0.22
N ALA A 131 1.11 -0.48 -1.33
CA ALA A 131 2.48 -0.12 -1.56
C ALA A 131 2.67 1.41 -1.54
N HIS A 132 1.86 2.16 -2.29
CA HIS A 132 1.99 3.62 -2.36
C HIS A 132 1.56 4.30 -1.05
N THR A 133 0.60 3.74 -0.30
CA THR A 133 0.27 4.20 1.05
C THR A 133 1.46 4.03 2.02
N VAL A 134 2.18 2.92 1.94
CA VAL A 134 3.41 2.71 2.74
C VAL A 134 4.48 3.75 2.40
N PHE A 135 4.70 4.04 1.10
CA PHE A 135 5.64 5.08 0.69
C PHE A 135 5.20 6.49 1.11
N MET A 136 3.91 6.81 1.03
CA MET A 136 3.35 8.07 1.56
C MET A 136 3.71 8.25 3.05
N LEU A 137 3.47 7.23 3.88
CA LEU A 137 3.83 7.25 5.30
C LEU A 137 5.34 7.36 5.52
N ARG A 138 6.16 6.74 4.66
CA ARG A 138 7.61 6.82 4.70
C ARG A 138 8.12 8.22 4.33
N TYR A 139 7.56 8.86 3.30
CA TYR A 139 7.93 10.23 2.95
C TYR A 139 7.60 11.22 4.07
N ALA A 140 6.42 11.14 4.67
CA ALA A 140 6.06 11.96 5.82
C ALA A 140 7.04 11.81 6.98
N ARG A 141 7.45 10.57 7.28
CA ARG A 141 8.46 10.32 8.32
C ARG A 141 9.81 10.92 7.98
N LEU A 142 10.32 10.67 6.78
CA LEU A 142 11.63 11.18 6.35
C LEU A 142 11.65 12.71 6.33
N PHE A 143 10.54 13.34 5.99
CA PHE A 143 10.40 14.78 6.01
C PHE A 143 10.44 15.33 7.43
N TYR A 144 9.57 14.83 8.33
CA TYR A 144 9.42 15.38 9.67
C TYR A 144 10.47 14.92 10.68
N SER A 145 11.21 13.82 10.43
CA SER A 145 12.31 13.36 11.28
C SER A 145 13.70 13.80 10.83
N GLY A 146 13.78 14.43 9.64
CA GLY A 146 15.02 14.96 9.08
C GLY A 146 15.05 16.49 9.06
N ALA A 147 15.80 17.05 8.09
CA ALA A 147 15.68 18.46 7.76
C ALA A 147 14.32 18.71 7.13
N GLU A 148 13.49 19.56 7.76
CA GLU A 148 12.12 19.89 7.33
C GLU A 148 12.02 20.43 5.89
N ASP A 149 13.15 20.78 5.27
CA ASP A 149 13.26 21.24 3.87
C ASP A 149 13.62 20.14 2.86
N GLY A 150 13.51 18.87 3.25
CA GLY A 150 13.92 17.73 2.41
C GLY A 150 13.08 17.53 1.15
N ILE A 151 11.83 18.02 1.14
CA ILE A 151 10.90 18.05 0.00
C ILE A 151 10.30 19.45 -0.06
N ASP A 152 10.35 20.06 -1.22
CA ASP A 152 9.71 21.35 -1.49
C ASP A 152 8.44 21.08 -2.34
N PHE A 153 7.29 21.29 -1.70
CA PHE A 153 5.98 21.12 -2.33
C PHE A 153 5.50 22.40 -3.04
N ASN A 154 6.37 23.40 -3.22
CA ASN A 154 6.05 24.68 -3.85
C ASN A 154 4.90 25.46 -3.17
N GLN A 155 4.70 25.26 -1.86
CA GLN A 155 3.63 25.90 -1.10
C GLN A 155 3.97 27.34 -0.65
N GLY A 156 5.08 27.91 -1.12
CA GLY A 156 5.57 29.23 -0.72
C GLY A 156 6.25 29.23 0.64
N HIS A 157 6.68 30.43 1.09
CA HIS A 157 7.43 30.60 2.35
C HIS A 157 6.52 30.85 3.56
N ASP A 158 5.22 30.56 3.49
CA ASP A 158 4.35 30.69 4.67
C ASP A 158 4.66 29.56 5.68
N PRO A 159 5.16 29.88 6.88
CA PRO A 159 5.44 28.90 7.93
C PRO A 159 4.21 28.08 8.35
N LYS A 160 2.99 28.55 8.00
CA LYS A 160 1.74 27.85 8.26
C LYS A 160 1.40 26.80 7.22
N SER A 161 2.12 26.76 6.10
CA SER A 161 1.88 25.84 4.97
C SER A 161 2.73 24.56 5.08
N GLN A 162 2.79 23.99 6.28
CA GLN A 162 3.45 22.69 6.48
C GLN A 162 2.65 21.56 5.80
N PRO A 163 3.32 20.59 5.16
CA PRO A 163 2.65 19.55 4.39
C PRO A 163 1.83 18.60 5.27
N THR A 164 0.70 18.18 4.72
CA THR A 164 -0.19 17.20 5.32
C THR A 164 0.04 15.81 4.70
N TYR A 165 -0.64 14.78 5.21
CA TYR A 165 -0.62 13.48 4.54
C TYR A 165 -1.14 13.50 3.10
N ARG A 166 -1.96 14.50 2.72
CA ARG A 166 -2.43 14.66 1.33
C ARG A 166 -1.30 15.03 0.38
N ASP A 167 -0.36 15.87 0.82
CA ASP A 167 0.78 16.28 0.02
C ASP A 167 1.75 15.11 -0.18
N PHE A 168 2.00 14.34 0.88
CA PHE A 168 2.79 13.10 0.77
C PHE A 168 2.08 12.02 -0.05
N ALA A 169 0.75 11.94 0.01
CA ALA A 169 -0.03 11.04 -0.85
C ALA A 169 0.11 11.45 -2.31
N TYR A 170 -0.05 12.74 -2.62
CA TYR A 170 0.16 13.27 -3.97
C TYR A 170 1.52 12.83 -4.52
N LEU A 171 2.61 13.08 -3.80
CA LEU A 171 3.94 12.64 -4.20
C LEU A 171 4.03 11.11 -4.42
N ALA A 172 3.57 10.32 -3.45
CA ALA A 172 3.68 8.87 -3.51
C ALA A 172 2.86 8.28 -4.67
N PHE A 173 1.61 8.71 -4.84
CA PHE A 173 0.75 8.19 -5.89
C PHE A 173 1.15 8.71 -7.29
N THR A 174 1.69 9.93 -7.40
CA THR A 174 2.26 10.43 -8.66
C THR A 174 3.44 9.56 -9.10
N ILE A 175 4.40 9.27 -8.21
CA ILE A 175 5.49 8.32 -8.50
C ILE A 175 4.93 6.94 -8.85
N GLY A 176 3.89 6.49 -8.15
CA GLY A 176 3.23 5.21 -8.40
C GLY A 176 2.63 5.07 -9.80
N MET A 177 2.06 6.15 -10.33
CA MET A 177 1.41 6.19 -11.64
C MET A 177 2.35 6.53 -12.79
N THR A 178 3.35 7.38 -12.54
CA THR A 178 4.17 7.99 -13.60
C THR A 178 5.65 7.65 -13.53
N TYR A 179 6.11 7.04 -12.44
CA TYR A 179 7.52 6.73 -12.15
C TYR A 179 8.41 7.96 -12.00
N GLN A 180 7.83 9.16 -11.94
CA GLN A 180 8.58 10.41 -11.89
C GLN A 180 8.04 11.36 -10.80
N VAL A 181 8.87 12.32 -10.43
CA VAL A 181 8.52 13.47 -9.59
C VAL A 181 8.41 14.67 -10.52
N SER A 182 7.24 15.33 -10.57
CA SER A 182 6.97 16.37 -11.57
C SER A 182 7.18 17.80 -11.05
N ASP A 183 6.45 18.17 -10.01
CA ASP A 183 6.28 19.55 -9.52
C ASP A 183 6.78 19.74 -8.08
N THR A 184 7.33 18.70 -7.47
CA THR A 184 7.95 18.75 -6.14
C THR A 184 9.46 18.60 -6.26
N ASN A 185 10.24 19.40 -5.51
CA ASN A 185 11.68 19.30 -5.51
C ASN A 185 12.17 18.47 -4.32
N ILE A 186 12.77 17.31 -4.59
CA ILE A 186 13.37 16.48 -3.54
C ILE A 186 14.81 16.92 -3.31
N LYS A 187 15.06 17.66 -2.21
CA LYS A 187 16.35 18.23 -1.85
C LYS A 187 17.24 17.25 -1.06
N ALA A 188 16.65 16.45 -0.17
CA ALA A 188 17.39 15.54 0.70
C ALA A 188 17.84 14.27 -0.03
N ARG A 189 19.10 13.86 0.16
CA ARG A 189 19.71 12.67 -0.48
C ARG A 189 19.00 11.37 -0.11
N ASN A 190 18.64 11.19 1.17
CA ASN A 190 17.94 10.00 1.68
C ASN A 190 16.53 9.87 1.08
N ILE A 191 15.84 10.99 0.88
CA ILE A 191 14.51 11.00 0.26
C ILE A 191 14.64 10.71 -1.24
N ARG A 192 15.67 11.25 -1.94
CA ARG A 192 15.95 10.88 -3.35
C ARG A 192 16.24 9.40 -3.52
N ALA A 193 17.02 8.79 -2.62
CA ALA A 193 17.27 7.35 -2.65
C ALA A 193 15.98 6.54 -2.46
N THR A 194 15.10 7.00 -1.54
CA THR A 194 13.78 6.39 -1.34
C THR A 194 12.90 6.55 -2.59
N ALA A 195 12.89 7.73 -3.22
CA ALA A 195 12.11 8.01 -4.42
C ALA A 195 12.57 7.15 -5.61
N LEU A 196 13.89 6.95 -5.78
CA LEU A 196 14.42 6.06 -6.81
C LEU A 196 13.94 4.61 -6.58
N GLY A 197 14.08 4.08 -5.36
CA GLY A 197 13.59 2.73 -5.05
C GLY A 197 12.07 2.59 -5.24
N HIS A 198 11.30 3.63 -4.89
CA HIS A 198 9.87 3.69 -5.11
C HIS A 198 9.51 3.69 -6.61
N ALA A 199 10.18 4.50 -7.42
CA ALA A 199 9.95 4.55 -8.86
C ALA A 199 10.28 3.22 -9.54
N MET A 200 11.40 2.57 -9.15
CA MET A 200 11.73 1.23 -9.65
C MET A 200 10.68 0.19 -9.27
N LEU A 201 10.25 0.17 -8.00
CA LEU A 201 9.17 -0.72 -7.56
C LEU A 201 7.88 -0.45 -8.34
N SER A 202 7.51 0.82 -8.54
CA SER A 202 6.31 1.22 -9.28
C SER A 202 6.35 0.76 -10.74
N PHE A 203 7.54 0.83 -11.39
CA PHE A 203 7.74 0.32 -12.73
C PHE A 203 7.49 -1.19 -12.81
N PHE A 204 8.07 -1.98 -11.89
CA PHE A 204 7.85 -3.42 -11.85
C PHE A 204 6.39 -3.78 -11.53
N LEU A 205 5.76 -3.09 -10.57
CA LEU A 205 4.35 -3.27 -10.25
C LEU A 205 3.46 -2.95 -11.46
N GLY A 206 3.73 -1.86 -12.16
CA GLY A 206 3.01 -1.47 -13.37
C GLY A 206 3.13 -2.51 -14.49
N ALA A 207 4.32 -3.08 -14.70
CA ALA A 207 4.55 -4.14 -15.68
C ALA A 207 3.75 -5.41 -15.33
N ILE A 208 3.72 -5.80 -14.05
CA ILE A 208 2.94 -6.96 -13.57
C ILE A 208 1.43 -6.69 -13.75
N ILE A 209 0.94 -5.50 -13.37
CA ILE A 209 -0.46 -5.10 -13.53
C ILE A 209 -0.87 -5.19 -14.99
N LEU A 210 -0.04 -4.69 -15.91
CA LEU A 210 -0.31 -4.73 -17.33
C LEU A 210 -0.39 -6.18 -17.84
N ALA A 211 0.58 -7.04 -17.46
CA ALA A 211 0.59 -8.45 -17.85
C ALA A 211 -0.66 -9.19 -17.34
N VAL A 212 -1.06 -8.96 -16.08
CA VAL A 212 -2.27 -9.53 -15.48
C VAL A 212 -3.53 -9.05 -16.21
N THR A 213 -3.59 -7.77 -16.55
CA THR A 213 -4.74 -7.18 -17.25
C THR A 213 -4.88 -7.76 -18.65
N ILE A 214 -3.78 -7.86 -19.39
CA ILE A 214 -3.78 -8.46 -20.74
C ILE A 214 -4.27 -9.93 -20.67
N ASN A 215 -3.75 -10.71 -19.73
CA ASN A 215 -4.14 -12.11 -19.57
C ASN A 215 -5.63 -12.25 -19.23
N LEU A 216 -6.14 -11.40 -18.34
CA LEU A 216 -7.57 -11.36 -17.99
C LEU A 216 -8.44 -11.02 -19.20
N VAL A 217 -8.08 -10.01 -19.99
CA VAL A 217 -8.83 -9.61 -21.20
C VAL A 217 -8.85 -10.73 -22.23
N VAL A 218 -7.71 -11.36 -22.49
CA VAL A 218 -7.61 -12.50 -23.42
C VAL A 218 -8.45 -13.68 -22.92
N GLY A 219 -8.39 -13.99 -21.62
CA GLY A 219 -9.20 -15.07 -21.04
C GLY A 219 -10.70 -14.84 -21.18
N LEU A 220 -11.17 -13.61 -20.95
CA LEU A 220 -12.59 -13.25 -21.13
C LEU A 220 -13.02 -13.24 -22.60
N ALA A 221 -12.17 -12.83 -23.53
CA ALA A 221 -12.45 -12.85 -24.96
C ALA A 221 -12.63 -14.29 -25.46
N ASN A 222 -11.80 -15.23 -25.03
CA ASN A 222 -11.89 -16.63 -25.43
C ASN A 222 -13.08 -17.39 -24.78
N TYR A 223 -13.66 -16.85 -23.71
CA TYR A 223 -14.85 -17.45 -23.08
C TYR A 223 -16.12 -17.24 -23.90
N ASN A 224 -16.17 -16.18 -24.72
CA ASN A 224 -17.35 -15.81 -25.55
C ASN A 224 -17.30 -16.39 -26.98
N THR A 225 -16.26 -17.15 -27.32
CA THR A 225 -16.09 -17.87 -28.59
C THR A 225 -16.22 -19.37 -28.40
#